data_df5731adc796a4e018926fb2f730c56a
#
_entry.id   df5731adc796a4e018926fb2f730c56a
#
_cell.length_a   1.000
_cell.length_b   1.000
_cell.length_c   1.000
_cell.angle_alpha   90.00
_cell.angle_beta   90.00
_cell.angle_gamma   90.00
#
_symmetry.space_group_name_H-M   'P 1'
#
loop_
_entity.id
_entity.type
_entity.pdbx_description
1 polymer ?
#
loop_
_entity_poly.entity_id
_entity_poly.type
_entity_poly.pdbx_seq_one_letter_code
_entity_poly.pdbx_strand_id
1 'polypeptide(L)'
;MSATKVWICELGEIDSTTKKEQSALKAFLTEQIDRFREPYARAETVRPRRTSFCGTVNPTRYLRDETGNRRYWTIPIKSVDIDAVVNHSPDWHAQFWRQMHEEYKCNPKGYLLTRQEQDRVNQCNSDFEAELHGEDEFMTLFDTIADISVWQWRTAADIAKILNANYKGLNITSASLGRQLIPRLQRRIGKGFARKTIKGNRLIQVPPVCVQNCYDSSPNMPPTVSFGGAGSVEYAPDDNIEEDVTF
;
A
#
# COMPACT_ATOMS: atom_id res chain seq x y z
N MET A 1 1.84 18.79 23.80
CA MET A 1 2.07 19.89 22.83
C MET A 1 0.97 19.79 21.80
N SER A 2 0.24 20.84 21.46
CA SER A 2 -0.82 20.75 20.47
C SER A 2 -0.20 20.71 19.07
N ALA A 3 -0.40 19.64 18.32
CA ALA A 3 0.06 19.46 16.95
C ALA A 3 -0.36 20.59 15.99
N THR A 4 -1.36 21.36 16.41
CA THR A 4 -2.00 22.42 15.63
C THR A 4 -1.35 23.81 15.79
N LYS A 5 -0.21 23.90 16.48
CA LYS A 5 0.52 25.17 16.68
C LYS A 5 1.56 25.47 15.59
N VAL A 6 1.80 24.53 14.71
CA VAL A 6 2.83 24.59 13.66
C VAL A 6 2.21 24.46 12.28
N TRP A 7 2.88 24.96 11.26
CA TRP A 7 2.40 24.83 9.87
C TRP A 7 2.55 23.40 9.35
N ILE A 8 3.68 22.77 9.65
CA ILE A 8 3.98 21.40 9.30
C ILE A 8 4.29 20.66 10.58
N CYS A 9 3.59 19.57 10.83
CA CYS A 9 3.81 18.71 11.98
C CYS A 9 4.27 17.33 11.50
N GLU A 10 5.44 16.93 11.93
CA GLU A 10 5.94 15.58 11.70
C GLU A 10 5.34 14.61 12.71
N LEU A 11 4.82 13.50 12.19
CA LEU A 11 4.35 12.36 12.95
C LEU A 11 5.42 11.27 12.84
N GLY A 12 6.21 11.08 13.87
CA GLY A 12 7.22 10.01 13.91
C GLY A 12 6.57 8.63 13.96
N GLU A 13 7.24 7.64 13.38
CA GLU A 13 6.93 6.21 13.51
C GLU A 13 5.44 5.82 13.26
N ILE A 14 4.88 6.28 12.15
CA ILE A 14 3.48 5.97 11.80
C ILE A 14 3.26 4.46 11.64
N ASP A 15 4.29 3.71 11.31
CA ASP A 15 4.29 2.27 11.13
C ASP A 15 4.10 1.47 12.43
N SER A 16 4.47 2.03 13.57
CA SER A 16 4.27 1.41 14.88
C SER A 16 2.79 1.40 15.34
N THR A 17 1.93 2.15 14.64
CA THR A 17 0.53 2.32 15.05
C THR A 17 -0.30 1.06 14.79
N THR A 18 -1.13 0.69 15.78
CA THR A 18 -2.11 -0.39 15.63
C THR A 18 -3.24 0.01 14.68
N LYS A 19 -4.01 -0.96 14.17
CA LYS A 19 -5.19 -0.68 13.32
C LYS A 19 -6.18 0.30 13.96
N LYS A 20 -6.36 0.22 15.29
CA LYS A 20 -7.23 1.14 16.04
C LYS A 20 -6.67 2.55 16.09
N GLU A 21 -5.38 2.68 16.31
CA GLU A 21 -4.68 3.96 16.33
C GLU A 21 -4.65 4.62 14.95
N GLN A 22 -4.46 3.84 13.88
CA GLN A 22 -4.60 4.35 12.52
C GLN A 22 -6.00 4.88 12.22
N SER A 23 -7.05 4.26 12.72
CA SER A 23 -8.42 4.76 12.59
C SER A 23 -8.60 6.09 13.33
N ALA A 24 -8.07 6.20 14.56
CA ALA A 24 -8.09 7.45 15.33
C ALA A 24 -7.24 8.54 14.65
N LEU A 25 -6.08 8.20 14.12
CA LEU A 25 -5.22 9.11 13.36
C LEU A 25 -5.94 9.64 12.11
N LYS A 26 -6.63 8.78 11.37
CA LYS A 26 -7.42 9.22 10.20
C LYS A 26 -8.53 10.19 10.56
N ALA A 27 -9.24 9.95 11.67
CA ALA A 27 -10.23 10.89 12.19
C ALA A 27 -9.56 12.23 12.53
N PHE A 28 -8.45 12.18 13.26
CA PHE A 28 -7.69 13.38 13.62
C PHE A 28 -7.20 14.16 12.40
N LEU A 29 -6.64 13.49 11.37
CA LEU A 29 -6.16 14.14 10.15
C LEU A 29 -7.27 14.82 9.33
N THR A 30 -8.51 14.38 9.46
CA THR A 30 -9.65 14.94 8.73
C THR A 30 -10.39 16.04 9.45
N GLU A 31 -10.07 16.30 10.72
CA GLU A 31 -10.66 17.42 11.44
C GLU A 31 -10.24 18.75 10.82
N GLN A 32 -11.21 19.59 10.51
CA GLN A 32 -10.98 20.92 9.93
C GLN A 32 -10.93 22.02 10.98
N ILE A 33 -11.39 21.73 12.19
CA ILE A 33 -11.53 22.70 13.28
C ILE A 33 -10.93 22.11 14.55
N ASP A 34 -10.00 22.86 15.12
CA ASP A 34 -9.42 22.53 16.42
C ASP A 34 -10.19 23.25 17.53
N ARG A 35 -10.60 22.47 18.52
CA ARG A 35 -11.24 22.97 19.74
C ARG A 35 -10.33 22.66 20.91
N PHE A 36 -9.94 23.71 21.62
CA PHE A 36 -9.11 23.55 22.80
C PHE A 36 -9.37 24.67 23.81
N ARG A 37 -9.14 24.36 25.05
CA ARG A 37 -9.22 25.34 26.14
C ARG A 37 -7.81 25.73 26.52
N GLU A 38 -7.49 27.01 26.44
CA GLU A 38 -6.22 27.52 26.95
C GLU A 38 -6.18 27.41 28.48
N PRO A 39 -5.01 27.17 29.07
CA PRO A 39 -4.88 27.19 30.53
C PRO A 39 -5.48 28.50 31.10
N TYR A 40 -6.33 28.35 32.10
CA TYR A 40 -7.04 29.45 32.76
C TYR A 40 -8.09 30.18 31.93
N ALA A 41 -8.35 29.83 30.70
CA ALA A 41 -9.43 30.42 29.91
C ALA A 41 -10.79 29.95 30.40
N ARG A 42 -11.78 30.89 30.43
CA ARG A 42 -13.16 30.56 30.80
C ARG A 42 -13.97 29.91 29.67
N ALA A 43 -13.56 30.12 28.41
CA ALA A 43 -14.25 29.65 27.23
C ALA A 43 -13.31 28.76 26.40
N GLU A 44 -13.92 27.87 25.60
CA GLU A 44 -13.23 27.08 24.60
C GLU A 44 -12.85 27.97 23.40
N THR A 45 -11.63 27.79 22.89
CA THR A 45 -11.16 28.45 21.67
C THR A 45 -11.38 27.52 20.49
N VAL A 46 -12.00 28.06 19.43
CA VAL A 46 -12.29 27.34 18.18
C VAL A 46 -11.47 27.98 17.07
N ARG A 47 -10.63 27.21 16.40
CA ARG A 47 -9.78 27.69 15.28
C ARG A 47 -9.85 26.75 14.10
N PRO A 48 -9.88 27.26 12.85
CA PRO A 48 -9.67 26.43 11.67
C PRO A 48 -8.29 25.78 11.72
N ARG A 49 -8.22 24.49 11.43
CA ARG A 49 -6.93 23.79 11.34
C ARG A 49 -6.16 24.23 10.10
N ARG A 50 -4.90 24.63 10.28
CA ARG A 50 -4.00 25.08 9.22
C ARG A 50 -2.74 24.23 9.13
N THR A 51 -2.61 23.24 10.00
CA THR A 51 -1.44 22.36 10.06
C THR A 51 -1.52 21.28 9.00
N SER A 52 -0.47 21.15 8.21
CA SER A 52 -0.22 19.98 7.36
C SER A 52 0.59 18.94 8.13
N PHE A 53 0.33 17.68 7.88
CA PHE A 53 1.01 16.57 8.56
C PHE A 53 1.89 15.85 7.57
N CYS A 54 3.10 15.51 7.98
CA CYS A 54 4.00 14.59 7.29
C CYS A 54 4.47 13.52 8.26
N GLY A 55 5.04 12.45 7.76
CA GLY A 55 5.60 11.41 8.60
C GLY A 55 6.43 10.45 7.78
N THR A 56 7.32 9.74 8.45
CA THR A 56 8.20 8.74 7.85
C THR A 56 7.78 7.35 8.27
N VAL A 57 7.99 6.39 7.37
CA VAL A 57 7.75 4.97 7.61
C VAL A 57 8.89 4.15 7.00
N ASN A 58 9.35 3.14 7.71
CA ASN A 58 10.38 2.23 7.24
C ASN A 58 9.82 1.03 6.47
N PRO A 59 8.73 0.38 6.93
CA PRO A 59 8.15 -0.75 6.21
C PRO A 59 7.49 -0.33 4.92
N THR A 60 7.67 -1.13 3.88
CA THR A 60 7.00 -0.91 2.60
C THR A 60 5.48 -1.15 2.67
N ARG A 61 4.99 -1.90 3.67
CA ARG A 61 3.57 -2.27 3.82
C ARG A 61 3.03 -1.85 5.17
N TYR A 62 2.71 -0.57 5.30
CA TYR A 62 2.27 0.03 6.56
C TYR A 62 0.79 0.42 6.60
N LEU A 63 0.11 0.53 5.46
CA LEU A 63 -1.31 0.89 5.39
C LEU A 63 -2.20 -0.31 5.75
N ARG A 64 -2.62 -0.40 7.01
CA ARG A 64 -3.38 -1.54 7.56
C ARG A 64 -4.90 -1.41 7.44
N ASP A 65 -5.40 -0.23 7.09
CA ASP A 65 -6.84 0.00 6.94
C ASP A 65 -7.22 0.14 5.47
N GLU A 66 -8.09 -0.74 5.03
CA GLU A 66 -8.57 -0.81 3.65
C GLU A 66 -9.43 0.38 3.23
N THR A 67 -9.98 1.12 4.22
CA THR A 67 -10.88 2.23 3.99
C THR A 67 -10.21 3.55 4.34
N GLY A 68 -9.92 4.36 3.34
CA GLY A 68 -9.46 5.72 3.62
C GLY A 68 -7.97 5.97 3.45
N ASN A 69 -7.26 5.10 2.75
CA ASN A 69 -5.86 5.32 2.37
C ASN A 69 -5.69 6.56 1.48
N ARG A 70 -6.77 7.08 0.88
CA ARG A 70 -6.80 8.35 0.13
C ARG A 70 -6.32 9.59 0.92
N ARG A 71 -6.19 9.47 2.25
CA ARG A 71 -5.66 10.54 3.12
C ARG A 71 -4.15 10.57 3.18
N TYR A 72 -3.51 9.49 2.76
CA TYR A 72 -2.06 9.36 2.72
C TYR A 72 -1.55 9.58 1.30
N TRP A 73 -0.57 10.41 1.17
CA TRP A 73 0.18 10.62 -0.06
C TRP A 73 1.54 9.99 0.14
N THR A 74 1.62 8.70 -0.18
CA THR A 74 2.86 7.96 -0.02
C THR A 74 3.85 8.35 -1.11
N ILE A 75 5.00 8.85 -0.69
CA ILE A 75 6.08 9.27 -1.58
C ILE A 75 7.27 8.34 -1.33
N PRO A 76 7.56 7.40 -2.26
CA PRO A 76 8.72 6.52 -2.12
C PRO A 76 10.00 7.32 -2.31
N ILE A 77 10.87 7.31 -1.29
CA ILE A 77 12.19 7.94 -1.33
C ILE A 77 13.22 6.87 -1.68
N LYS A 78 13.95 7.05 -2.77
CA LYS A 78 14.99 6.11 -3.22
C LYS A 78 16.35 6.41 -2.58
N SER A 79 16.70 7.67 -2.48
CA SER A 79 17.94 8.15 -1.87
C SER A 79 17.76 9.55 -1.32
N VAL A 80 18.59 9.91 -0.35
CA VAL A 80 18.65 11.26 0.21
C VAL A 80 20.06 11.74 0.06
N ASP A 81 20.24 12.87 -0.63
CA ASP A 81 21.51 13.59 -0.65
C ASP A 81 21.60 14.45 0.61
N ILE A 82 22.28 13.91 1.62
CA ILE A 82 22.44 14.55 2.92
C ILE A 82 23.25 15.83 2.78
N ASP A 83 24.29 15.84 1.95
CA ASP A 83 25.16 16.99 1.77
C ASP A 83 24.40 18.16 1.12
N ALA A 84 23.59 17.90 0.12
CA ALA A 84 22.73 18.91 -0.48
C ALA A 84 21.70 19.47 0.51
N VAL A 85 21.15 18.63 1.40
CA VAL A 85 20.18 19.05 2.42
C VAL A 85 20.82 19.87 3.53
N VAL A 86 22.04 19.52 3.96
CA VAL A 86 22.72 20.19 5.08
C VAL A 86 23.45 21.45 4.63
N ASN A 87 24.04 21.46 3.43
CA ASN A 87 24.94 22.51 2.94
C ASN A 87 24.28 23.50 1.96
N HIS A 88 22.95 23.48 1.82
CA HIS A 88 22.27 24.44 0.94
C HIS A 88 22.46 25.89 1.41
N SER A 89 22.44 26.85 0.47
CA SER A 89 22.63 28.26 0.77
C SER A 89 21.51 28.79 1.68
N PRO A 90 21.78 29.80 2.54
CA PRO A 90 20.74 30.43 3.35
C PRO A 90 19.53 30.93 2.55
N ASP A 91 19.76 31.36 1.30
CA ASP A 91 18.69 31.86 0.42
C ASP A 91 17.81 30.77 -0.15
N TRP A 92 18.22 29.50 -0.10
CA TRP A 92 17.47 28.38 -0.67
C TRP A 92 16.06 28.28 -0.09
N HIS A 93 15.93 28.38 1.23
CA HIS A 93 14.62 28.35 1.88
C HIS A 93 13.72 29.50 1.43
N ALA A 94 14.29 30.70 1.31
CA ALA A 94 13.54 31.87 0.88
C ALA A 94 13.04 31.71 -0.56
N GLN A 95 13.87 31.17 -1.45
CA GLN A 95 13.51 30.89 -2.84
C GLN A 95 12.44 29.80 -2.93
N PHE A 96 12.60 28.71 -2.20
CA PHE A 96 11.61 27.62 -2.15
C PHE A 96 10.23 28.14 -1.72
N TRP A 97 10.16 28.88 -0.60
CA TRP A 97 8.87 29.41 -0.12
C TRP A 97 8.29 30.48 -1.04
N ARG A 98 9.13 31.26 -1.73
CA ARG A 98 8.66 32.19 -2.76
C ARG A 98 8.02 31.45 -3.91
N GLN A 99 8.64 30.41 -4.42
CA GLN A 99 8.08 29.57 -5.49
C GLN A 99 6.74 28.98 -5.07
N MET A 100 6.67 28.35 -3.89
CA MET A 100 5.42 27.79 -3.37
C MET A 100 4.31 28.84 -3.25
N HIS A 101 4.65 30.04 -2.85
CA HIS A 101 3.70 31.14 -2.74
C HIS A 101 3.18 31.60 -4.12
N GLU A 102 4.04 31.70 -5.13
CA GLU A 102 3.61 32.05 -6.50
C GLU A 102 2.74 30.95 -7.10
N GLU A 103 3.09 29.68 -6.91
CA GLU A 103 2.26 28.55 -7.33
C GLU A 103 0.88 28.58 -6.66
N TYR A 104 0.84 28.86 -5.37
CA TYR A 104 -0.43 29.02 -4.64
C TYR A 104 -1.28 30.17 -5.21
N LYS A 105 -0.67 31.32 -5.55
CA LYS A 105 -1.39 32.44 -6.18
C LYS A 105 -1.98 32.05 -7.54
N CYS A 106 -1.23 31.30 -8.34
CA CYS A 106 -1.69 30.83 -9.64
C CYS A 106 -2.82 29.82 -9.53
N ASN A 107 -2.77 28.93 -8.52
CA ASN A 107 -3.78 27.90 -8.31
C ASN A 107 -4.08 27.70 -6.81
N PRO A 108 -4.89 28.57 -6.17
CA PRO A 108 -5.20 28.48 -4.74
C PRO A 108 -5.91 27.20 -4.31
N LYS A 109 -6.46 26.45 -5.26
CA LYS A 109 -7.15 25.17 -5.03
C LYS A 109 -6.35 23.95 -5.49
N GLY A 110 -5.08 24.13 -5.87
CA GLY A 110 -4.23 23.06 -6.39
C GLY A 110 -4.01 21.88 -5.45
N TYR A 111 -4.29 22.07 -4.16
CA TYR A 111 -4.28 20.99 -3.16
C TYR A 111 -5.49 20.06 -3.22
N LEU A 112 -6.55 20.44 -3.94
CA LEU A 112 -7.75 19.61 -4.12
C LEU A 112 -7.52 18.67 -5.30
N LEU A 113 -7.37 17.39 -5.02
CA LEU A 113 -7.20 16.38 -6.06
C LEU A 113 -8.45 16.25 -6.93
N THR A 114 -8.24 16.18 -8.22
CA THR A 114 -9.24 15.71 -9.18
C THR A 114 -9.50 14.21 -8.96
N ARG A 115 -10.57 13.69 -9.56
CA ARG A 115 -10.88 12.25 -9.47
C ARG A 115 -9.75 11.38 -10.04
N GLN A 116 -9.15 11.80 -11.15
CA GLN A 116 -8.04 11.07 -11.77
C GLN A 116 -6.79 11.05 -10.88
N GLU A 117 -6.45 12.18 -10.25
CA GLU A 117 -5.35 12.26 -9.31
C GLU A 117 -5.62 11.42 -8.06
N GLN A 118 -6.86 11.43 -7.56
CA GLN A 118 -7.25 10.57 -6.44
C GLN A 118 -7.10 9.09 -6.79
N ASP A 119 -7.46 8.67 -8.00
CA ASP A 119 -7.30 7.30 -8.46
C ASP A 119 -5.82 6.92 -8.57
N ARG A 120 -4.95 7.84 -9.02
CA ARG A 120 -3.49 7.65 -9.02
C ARG A 120 -2.94 7.49 -7.61
N VAL A 121 -3.34 8.34 -6.66
CA VAL A 121 -2.93 8.22 -5.26
C VAL A 121 -3.38 6.88 -4.68
N ASN A 122 -4.60 6.45 -4.95
CA ASN A 122 -5.10 5.15 -4.49
C ASN A 122 -4.31 3.99 -5.11
N GLN A 123 -3.93 4.10 -6.37
CA GLN A 123 -3.10 3.09 -7.05
C GLN A 123 -1.69 3.04 -6.44
N CYS A 124 -1.04 4.18 -6.26
CA CYS A 124 0.26 4.22 -5.57
C CYS A 124 0.17 3.64 -4.15
N ASN A 125 -0.87 3.98 -3.41
CA ASN A 125 -1.06 3.48 -2.05
C ASN A 125 -1.31 1.97 -1.99
N SER A 126 -1.80 1.34 -3.06
CA SER A 126 -2.04 -0.11 -3.09
C SER A 126 -0.77 -0.92 -2.86
N ASP A 127 0.39 -0.43 -3.29
CA ASP A 127 1.68 -1.10 -3.11
C ASP A 127 2.17 -1.06 -1.66
N PHE A 128 1.64 -0.12 -0.87
CA PHE A 128 1.97 0.09 0.54
C PHE A 128 0.92 -0.45 1.51
N GLU A 129 -0.14 -1.04 0.99
CA GLU A 129 -1.16 -1.67 1.83
C GLU A 129 -0.64 -2.97 2.44
N ALA A 130 -0.82 -3.15 3.75
CA ALA A 130 -0.49 -4.40 4.43
C ALA A 130 -1.29 -5.56 3.85
N GLU A 131 -0.67 -6.72 3.79
CA GLU A 131 -1.34 -7.95 3.34
C GLU A 131 -2.51 -8.31 4.25
N LEU A 132 -3.57 -8.75 3.64
CA LEU A 132 -4.70 -9.30 4.36
C LEU A 132 -4.47 -10.79 4.63
N HIS A 133 -4.89 -11.21 5.81
CA HIS A 133 -4.89 -12.62 6.15
C HIS A 133 -5.65 -13.45 5.12
N GLY A 134 -4.95 -14.38 4.48
CA GLY A 134 -5.49 -15.23 3.41
C GLY A 134 -5.39 -14.66 1.99
N GLU A 135 -4.75 -13.50 1.79
CA GLU A 135 -4.60 -12.89 0.47
C GLU A 135 -3.63 -13.70 -0.40
N ASP A 136 -2.46 -14.02 0.14
CA ASP A 136 -1.45 -14.79 -0.58
C ASP A 136 -1.89 -16.25 -0.81
N GLU A 137 -2.55 -16.84 0.17
CA GLU A 137 -3.11 -18.18 0.05
C GLU A 137 -4.20 -18.24 -1.03
N PHE A 138 -5.03 -17.19 -1.13
CA PHE A 138 -6.01 -17.08 -2.20
C PHE A 138 -5.32 -16.95 -3.57
N MET A 139 -4.34 -16.06 -3.69
CA MET A 139 -3.61 -15.83 -4.96
C MET A 139 -2.85 -17.07 -5.44
N THR A 140 -2.39 -17.90 -4.50
CA THR A 140 -1.70 -19.16 -4.81
C THR A 140 -2.67 -20.28 -5.20
N LEU A 141 -3.82 -20.36 -4.51
CA LEU A 141 -4.77 -21.47 -4.68
C LEU A 141 -5.70 -21.26 -5.86
N PHE A 142 -6.03 -20.03 -6.21
CA PHE A 142 -6.99 -19.71 -7.27
C PHE A 142 -6.29 -19.14 -8.50
N ASP A 143 -6.62 -19.66 -9.69
CA ASP A 143 -6.08 -19.18 -10.97
C ASP A 143 -6.69 -17.83 -11.35
N THR A 144 -6.12 -16.75 -10.83
CA THR A 144 -6.57 -15.38 -11.06
C THR A 144 -6.27 -14.88 -12.49
N ILE A 145 -5.42 -15.59 -13.23
CA ILE A 145 -5.05 -15.27 -14.62
C ILE A 145 -6.12 -15.80 -15.58
N ALA A 146 -6.80 -16.89 -15.21
CA ALA A 146 -7.83 -17.52 -16.03
C ALA A 146 -8.86 -16.52 -16.57
N ASP A 147 -9.44 -16.84 -17.74
CA ASP A 147 -10.50 -16.02 -18.33
C ASP A 147 -11.75 -16.00 -17.43
N ILE A 148 -12.42 -14.85 -17.35
CA ILE A 148 -13.60 -14.68 -16.48
C ILE A 148 -14.73 -15.65 -16.83
N SER A 149 -14.81 -16.13 -18.07
CA SER A 149 -15.84 -17.07 -18.51
C SER A 149 -15.79 -18.41 -17.77
N VAL A 150 -14.61 -18.81 -17.30
CA VAL A 150 -14.43 -20.07 -16.53
C VAL A 150 -14.57 -19.87 -15.02
N TRP A 151 -14.76 -18.63 -14.54
CA TRP A 151 -14.91 -18.34 -13.14
C TRP A 151 -16.22 -18.88 -12.58
N GLN A 152 -16.16 -19.42 -11.39
CA GLN A 152 -17.25 -20.14 -10.75
C GLN A 152 -17.99 -19.29 -9.73
N TRP A 153 -19.29 -19.51 -9.62
CA TRP A 153 -20.12 -18.87 -8.61
C TRP A 153 -20.09 -19.67 -7.30
N ARG A 154 -19.56 -19.06 -6.22
CA ARG A 154 -19.43 -19.68 -4.91
C ARG A 154 -19.94 -18.75 -3.80
N THR A 155 -20.38 -19.33 -2.69
CA THR A 155 -20.66 -18.54 -1.49
C THR A 155 -19.34 -18.15 -0.78
N ALA A 156 -19.36 -17.09 0.02
CA ALA A 156 -18.19 -16.74 0.86
C ALA A 156 -17.83 -17.87 1.83
N ALA A 157 -18.81 -18.66 2.27
CA ALA A 157 -18.58 -19.83 3.13
C ALA A 157 -17.82 -20.94 2.41
N ASP A 158 -18.19 -21.23 1.13
CA ASP A 158 -17.50 -22.25 0.34
C ASP A 158 -16.05 -21.85 0.07
N ILE A 159 -15.82 -20.58 -0.27
CA ILE A 159 -14.48 -20.06 -0.52
C ILE A 159 -13.62 -20.16 0.76
N ALA A 160 -14.16 -19.73 1.90
CA ALA A 160 -13.47 -19.85 3.20
C ALA A 160 -13.17 -21.30 3.54
N LYS A 161 -14.11 -22.23 3.30
CA LYS A 161 -13.91 -23.66 3.52
C LYS A 161 -12.78 -24.22 2.64
N ILE A 162 -12.74 -23.84 1.37
CA ILE A 162 -11.68 -24.25 0.43
C ILE A 162 -10.32 -23.76 0.93
N LEU A 163 -10.19 -22.48 1.29
CA LEU A 163 -8.94 -21.93 1.79
C LEU A 163 -8.48 -22.63 3.08
N ASN A 164 -9.37 -22.75 4.06
CA ASN A 164 -9.03 -23.36 5.34
C ASN A 164 -8.70 -24.85 5.23
N ALA A 165 -9.26 -25.55 4.23
CA ALA A 165 -8.95 -26.96 3.97
C ALA A 165 -7.57 -27.16 3.36
N ASN A 166 -7.10 -26.22 2.52
CA ASN A 166 -5.81 -26.32 1.84
C ASN A 166 -4.65 -25.77 2.66
N TYR A 167 -4.92 -24.85 3.60
CA TYR A 167 -3.87 -24.24 4.43
C TYR A 167 -4.13 -24.46 5.90
N LYS A 168 -3.36 -25.36 6.52
CA LYS A 168 -3.46 -25.65 7.97
C LYS A 168 -3.12 -24.40 8.77
N GLY A 169 -4.02 -24.01 9.66
CA GLY A 169 -3.85 -22.83 10.52
C GLY A 169 -4.44 -21.53 9.94
N LEU A 170 -4.90 -21.54 8.69
CA LEU A 170 -5.61 -20.43 8.11
C LEU A 170 -7.07 -20.45 8.58
N ASN A 171 -7.43 -19.60 9.54
CA ASN A 171 -8.78 -19.54 10.10
C ASN A 171 -9.58 -18.37 9.52
N ILE A 172 -9.80 -18.36 8.21
CA ILE A 172 -10.60 -17.34 7.54
C ILE A 172 -12.09 -17.61 7.76
N THR A 173 -12.81 -16.57 8.19
CA THR A 173 -14.28 -16.61 8.28
C THR A 173 -14.94 -16.10 7.00
N SER A 174 -16.14 -16.58 6.70
CA SER A 174 -16.93 -16.08 5.56
C SER A 174 -17.21 -14.58 5.65
N ALA A 175 -17.33 -14.05 6.87
CA ALA A 175 -17.55 -12.64 7.11
C ALA A 175 -16.30 -11.79 6.79
N SER A 176 -15.12 -12.22 7.23
CA SER A 176 -13.84 -11.56 6.90
C SER A 176 -13.57 -11.62 5.39
N LEU A 177 -13.76 -12.80 4.80
CA LEU A 177 -13.60 -13.02 3.37
C LEU A 177 -14.49 -12.08 2.55
N GLY A 178 -15.78 -12.04 2.84
CA GLY A 178 -16.74 -11.24 2.07
C GLY A 178 -16.60 -9.72 2.26
N ARG A 179 -16.16 -9.27 3.44
CA ARG A 179 -16.05 -7.85 3.78
C ARG A 179 -14.67 -7.26 3.48
N GLN A 180 -13.62 -8.02 3.59
CA GLN A 180 -12.24 -7.54 3.49
C GLN A 180 -11.53 -8.13 2.28
N LEU A 181 -11.38 -9.46 2.24
CA LEU A 181 -10.54 -10.11 1.25
C LEU A 181 -11.07 -9.95 -0.20
N ILE A 182 -12.34 -10.23 -0.44
CA ILE A 182 -12.90 -10.13 -1.80
C ILE A 182 -12.84 -8.71 -2.38
N PRO A 183 -13.23 -7.65 -1.66
CA PRO A 183 -13.06 -6.28 -2.17
C PRO A 183 -11.61 -5.90 -2.45
N ARG A 184 -10.68 -6.41 -1.64
CA ARG A 184 -9.24 -6.21 -1.83
C ARG A 184 -8.75 -6.90 -3.11
N LEU A 185 -9.05 -8.18 -3.27
CA LEU A 185 -8.72 -8.97 -4.47
C LEU A 185 -9.32 -8.35 -5.73
N GLN A 186 -10.56 -7.89 -5.67
CA GLN A 186 -11.22 -7.23 -6.81
C GLN A 186 -10.45 -5.98 -7.26
N ARG A 187 -9.96 -5.17 -6.33
CA ARG A 187 -9.12 -3.99 -6.64
C ARG A 187 -7.78 -4.40 -7.24
N ARG A 188 -7.11 -5.40 -6.64
CA ARG A 188 -5.78 -5.84 -7.05
C ARG A 188 -5.77 -6.53 -8.42
N ILE A 189 -6.76 -7.38 -8.67
CA ILE A 189 -6.87 -8.16 -9.92
C ILE A 189 -7.52 -7.34 -11.04
N GLY A 190 -8.39 -6.39 -10.69
CA GLY A 190 -9.04 -5.49 -11.65
C GLY A 190 -10.14 -6.11 -12.48
N LYS A 191 -10.47 -7.41 -12.28
CA LYS A 191 -11.51 -8.14 -13.02
C LYS A 191 -12.24 -9.12 -12.11
N GLY A 192 -13.44 -9.56 -12.51
CA GLY A 192 -14.23 -10.60 -11.84
C GLY A 192 -14.85 -10.16 -10.52
N PHE A 193 -15.09 -11.11 -9.63
CA PHE A 193 -15.72 -10.94 -8.31
C PHE A 193 -17.12 -10.31 -8.36
N ALA A 194 -17.83 -10.49 -9.49
CA ALA A 194 -19.23 -10.07 -9.58
C ALA A 194 -20.07 -10.77 -8.49
N ARG A 195 -21.15 -10.11 -8.08
CA ARG A 195 -22.03 -10.61 -7.02
C ARG A 195 -23.44 -10.82 -7.55
N LYS A 196 -24.07 -11.92 -7.18
CA LYS A 196 -25.49 -12.18 -7.44
C LYS A 196 -26.15 -12.88 -6.26
N THR A 197 -27.47 -12.79 -6.17
CA THR A 197 -28.24 -13.51 -5.16
C THR A 197 -29.17 -14.50 -5.86
N ILE A 198 -29.06 -15.77 -5.49
CA ILE A 198 -29.94 -16.84 -6.00
C ILE A 198 -30.53 -17.56 -4.80
N LYS A 199 -31.85 -17.66 -4.73
CA LYS A 199 -32.59 -18.33 -3.64
C LYS A 199 -32.12 -17.93 -2.24
N GLY A 200 -31.88 -16.63 -2.04
CA GLY A 200 -31.41 -16.09 -0.76
C GLY A 200 -29.90 -16.22 -0.49
N ASN A 201 -29.16 -16.98 -1.29
CA ASN A 201 -27.71 -17.12 -1.16
C ASN A 201 -26.98 -16.04 -1.96
N ARG A 202 -26.05 -15.34 -1.30
CA ARG A 202 -25.15 -14.38 -1.94
C ARG A 202 -23.96 -15.12 -2.54
N LEU A 203 -23.88 -15.12 -3.87
CA LEU A 203 -22.80 -15.74 -4.62
C LEU A 203 -21.81 -14.69 -5.11
N ILE A 204 -20.54 -15.07 -5.16
CA ILE A 204 -19.42 -14.30 -5.66
C ILE A 204 -18.78 -15.08 -6.79
N GLN A 205 -18.53 -14.43 -7.91
CA GLN A 205 -17.81 -15.03 -9.03
C GLN A 205 -16.31 -15.04 -8.69
N VAL A 206 -15.71 -16.22 -8.61
CA VAL A 206 -14.28 -16.39 -8.24
C VAL A 206 -13.55 -17.26 -9.26
N PRO A 207 -12.23 -17.11 -9.40
CA PRO A 207 -11.44 -17.95 -10.29
C PRO A 207 -11.57 -19.44 -9.93
N PRO A 208 -11.26 -20.33 -10.87
CA PRO A 208 -11.16 -21.75 -10.57
C PRO A 208 -10.00 -22.00 -9.60
N VAL A 209 -10.11 -23.05 -8.81
CA VAL A 209 -9.00 -23.53 -7.97
C VAL A 209 -7.94 -24.10 -8.91
N CYS A 210 -6.67 -23.72 -8.72
CA CYS A 210 -5.55 -24.33 -9.43
C CYS A 210 -5.59 -25.83 -9.17
N VAL A 211 -5.68 -26.64 -10.22
CA VAL A 211 -5.48 -28.07 -10.10
C VAL A 211 -3.99 -28.26 -9.80
N GLN A 212 -3.65 -28.41 -8.52
CA GLN A 212 -2.35 -28.92 -8.17
C GLN A 212 -2.29 -30.31 -8.79
N ASN A 213 -1.54 -30.47 -9.87
CA ASN A 213 -1.05 -31.77 -10.25
C ASN A 213 -0.29 -32.26 -9.01
N CYS A 214 -0.84 -33.24 -8.34
CA CYS A 214 -0.13 -34.00 -7.34
C CYS A 214 1.06 -34.65 -8.07
N TYR A 215 2.13 -33.92 -8.18
CA TYR A 215 3.41 -34.56 -8.37
C TYR A 215 3.66 -35.29 -7.06
N ASP A 216 3.36 -36.57 -7.10
CA ASP A 216 3.86 -37.55 -6.14
C ASP A 216 5.31 -37.19 -5.87
N SER A 217 5.59 -36.90 -4.61
CA SER A 217 6.93 -36.77 -4.09
C SER A 217 7.59 -38.15 -4.04
N SER A 218 7.96 -38.64 -5.21
CA SER A 218 8.96 -39.68 -5.35
C SER A 218 10.25 -38.98 -5.77
N PRO A 219 11.34 -39.13 -5.04
CA PRO A 219 12.62 -38.56 -5.42
C PRO A 219 13.24 -39.44 -6.54
N ASN A 220 12.78 -39.29 -7.76
CA ASN A 220 13.53 -39.75 -8.92
C ASN A 220 14.46 -38.60 -9.35
N MET A 221 15.66 -38.65 -8.82
CA MET A 221 16.80 -37.93 -9.38
C MET A 221 16.88 -38.20 -10.87
N PRO A 222 16.94 -37.17 -11.73
CA PRO A 222 17.34 -37.40 -13.12
C PRO A 222 18.78 -37.89 -13.15
N PRO A 223 19.14 -38.76 -14.09
CA PRO A 223 20.49 -39.30 -14.18
C PRO A 223 21.49 -38.17 -14.40
N THR A 224 22.51 -38.14 -13.55
CA THR A 224 23.70 -37.30 -13.70
C THR A 224 24.36 -37.57 -15.06
N VAL A 225 24.21 -36.64 -15.98
CA VAL A 225 25.02 -36.62 -17.20
C VAL A 225 26.36 -36.02 -16.79
N SER A 226 27.38 -36.86 -16.67
CA SER A 226 28.76 -36.46 -16.50
C SER A 226 29.27 -35.88 -17.82
N PHE A 227 29.41 -34.57 -17.90
CA PHE A 227 30.27 -33.97 -18.91
C PHE A 227 31.68 -33.84 -18.33
N GLY A 228 32.55 -34.72 -18.82
CA GLY A 228 33.98 -34.59 -18.61
C GLY A 228 34.56 -33.51 -19.52
N GLY A 229 35.57 -32.82 -19.02
CA GLY A 229 36.51 -32.07 -19.88
C GLY A 229 36.70 -30.62 -19.47
N ALA A 230 37.74 -30.43 -18.71
CA ALA A 230 38.71 -29.34 -18.62
C ALA A 230 38.46 -28.06 -19.45
N GLY A 231 38.54 -26.94 -18.77
CA GLY A 231 38.71 -25.61 -19.38
C GLY A 231 38.52 -24.51 -18.33
N SER A 232 39.61 -24.21 -17.63
CA SER A 232 39.74 -22.99 -16.81
C SER A 232 39.70 -21.77 -17.73
N VAL A 233 38.74 -20.93 -17.55
CA VAL A 233 38.71 -19.58 -18.13
C VAL A 233 38.89 -18.60 -17.00
N GLU A 234 40.05 -17.97 -16.91
CA GLU A 234 40.35 -16.80 -16.12
C GLU A 234 39.57 -15.62 -16.69
N TYR A 235 38.78 -14.99 -15.84
CA TYR A 235 38.21 -13.66 -16.10
C TYR A 235 39.19 -12.61 -15.62
N ALA A 236 39.75 -11.85 -16.55
CA ALA A 236 40.45 -10.61 -16.29
C ALA A 236 39.41 -9.50 -15.98
N PRO A 237 39.72 -8.57 -15.08
CA PRO A 237 38.84 -7.42 -14.83
C PRO A 237 38.99 -6.40 -15.98
N ASP A 238 37.85 -6.00 -16.56
CA ASP A 238 37.78 -4.89 -17.49
C ASP A 238 37.76 -3.59 -16.70
N ASP A 239 38.91 -2.94 -16.62
CA ASP A 239 39.04 -1.52 -16.33
C ASP A 239 38.70 -0.76 -17.62
N ASN A 240 37.59 0.01 -17.60
CA ASN A 240 37.35 1.23 -18.38
C ASN A 240 35.86 1.47 -18.57
N ILE A 241 35.27 2.25 -17.67
CA ILE A 241 34.14 3.12 -17.99
C ILE A 241 34.54 4.51 -17.56
N GLU A 242 35.02 5.30 -18.49
CA GLU A 242 35.19 6.74 -18.37
C GLU A 242 33.83 7.40 -18.23
N GLU A 243 33.76 8.29 -17.26
CA GLU A 243 32.70 9.25 -17.03
C GLU A 243 32.57 10.20 -18.20
N ASP A 244 31.34 10.44 -18.65
CA ASP A 244 30.98 11.70 -19.26
C ASP A 244 29.62 12.13 -18.69
N VAL A 245 29.71 12.96 -17.66
CA VAL A 245 28.60 13.75 -17.14
C VAL A 245 28.80 15.17 -17.62
N THR A 246 27.96 15.60 -18.55
CA THR A 246 27.79 17.04 -18.84
C THR A 246 26.30 17.39 -18.76
N PHE A 247 25.99 18.21 -17.73
CA PHE A 247 24.84 19.09 -17.46
C PHE A 247 23.41 18.57 -17.62
#